data_f86fc567ff3afa16b836db1bf7c19945
#
_entry.id   f86fc567ff3afa16b836db1bf7c19945
#
_cell.length_a   1.000
_cell.length_b   1.000
_cell.length_c   1.000
_cell.angle_alpha   90.00
_cell.angle_beta   90.00
_cell.angle_gamma   90.00
#
_symmetry.space_group_name_H-M   'P 1'
#
loop_
_entity.id
_entity.type
_entity.pdbx_description
1 polymer ?
#
loop_
_entity_poly.entity_id
_entity_poly.type
_entity_poly.pdbx_seq_one_letter_code
_entity_poly.pdbx_strand_id
1 'polypeptide(L)'
;VDATDTIQSLSGSGSVQLANSITLTTGDSGNDTVSGVISGLGSLVKAGSGILTFSGANTYTGDTTISAGTLTVSGTLADTTDVINSGTYDVDTTDTIQSLSGTGTTELASGITLTTGDSGDDNISGIISGAGSITKAGSGTLTFSANNTYTGDTTISAGTLTVSGTLADTTDVINSGTYDVDATDTIQSLSGSGGVELASGITLTTGDSGNDTVSGIISGAGALTKAGSGTLTL
;
A
#
# COMPACT_ATOMS: atom_id res chain seq x y z
N VAL A 1 22.12 -9.38 15.60
CA VAL A 1 21.69 -10.75 15.25
C VAL A 1 22.53 -11.20 14.07
N ASP A 2 23.42 -12.18 14.27
CA ASP A 2 24.41 -12.60 13.29
C ASP A 2 24.11 -13.98 12.66
N ALA A 3 22.97 -14.56 13.02
CA ALA A 3 22.44 -15.80 12.46
C ALA A 3 20.93 -15.73 12.37
N THR A 4 20.34 -16.40 11.38
CA THR A 4 18.88 -16.58 11.30
C THR A 4 18.37 -17.23 12.58
N ASP A 5 17.41 -16.62 13.22
CA ASP A 5 16.90 -17.04 14.53
C ASP A 5 15.39 -16.78 14.65
N THR A 6 14.80 -17.53 15.58
CA THR A 6 13.40 -17.35 15.96
C THR A 6 13.32 -17.09 17.45
N ILE A 7 12.75 -15.96 17.82
CA ILE A 7 12.53 -15.58 19.21
C ILE A 7 11.02 -15.43 19.47
N GLN A 8 10.60 -15.63 20.70
CA GLN A 8 9.18 -15.57 21.05
C GLN A 8 8.64 -14.14 20.96
N SER A 9 9.37 -13.16 21.50
CA SER A 9 8.98 -11.75 21.47
C SER A 9 10.20 -10.84 21.29
N LEU A 10 9.95 -9.64 20.76
CA LEU A 10 10.93 -8.58 20.63
C LEU A 10 10.30 -7.28 21.13
N SER A 11 10.87 -6.69 22.18
CA SER A 11 10.37 -5.44 22.75
C SER A 11 11.48 -4.59 23.37
N GLY A 12 11.22 -3.31 23.56
CA GLY A 12 12.10 -2.38 24.24
C GLY A 12 12.63 -1.25 23.38
N SER A 13 13.52 -0.43 23.97
CA SER A 13 14.06 0.79 23.34
C SER A 13 15.49 0.63 22.84
N GLY A 14 16.09 -0.55 22.99
CA GLY A 14 17.44 -0.85 22.49
C GLY A 14 17.48 -1.00 20.98
N SER A 15 18.65 -0.77 20.39
CA SER A 15 18.85 -0.98 18.95
C SER A 15 19.03 -2.48 18.63
N VAL A 16 18.46 -2.90 17.49
CA VAL A 16 18.66 -4.24 16.93
C VAL A 16 19.38 -4.09 15.61
N GLN A 17 20.46 -4.85 15.41
CA GLN A 17 21.16 -4.91 14.14
C GLN A 17 21.00 -6.31 13.51
N LEU A 18 20.50 -6.35 12.30
CA LEU A 18 20.32 -7.57 11.51
C LEU A 18 21.48 -7.69 10.52
N ALA A 19 22.29 -8.72 10.63
CA ALA A 19 23.38 -8.95 9.70
C ALA A 19 22.85 -9.31 8.29
N ASN A 20 23.70 -9.18 7.29
CA ASN A 20 23.33 -9.50 5.91
C ASN A 20 22.91 -10.97 5.75
N SER A 21 21.89 -11.21 4.96
CA SER A 21 21.36 -12.55 4.62
C SER A 21 20.82 -13.35 5.81
N ILE A 22 20.52 -12.68 6.94
CA ILE A 22 19.85 -13.33 8.06
C ILE A 22 18.39 -12.92 8.12
N THR A 23 17.57 -13.76 8.75
CA THR A 23 16.17 -13.47 9.04
C THR A 23 15.93 -13.61 10.54
N LEU A 24 15.40 -12.57 11.16
CA LEU A 24 14.88 -12.64 12.52
C LEU A 24 13.37 -12.88 12.48
N THR A 25 12.92 -13.98 13.00
CA THR A 25 11.50 -14.26 13.19
C THR A 25 11.10 -13.93 14.63
N THR A 26 10.04 -13.15 14.82
CA THR A 26 9.53 -12.78 16.14
C THR A 26 8.02 -12.67 16.16
N GLY A 27 7.44 -12.83 17.33
CA GLY A 27 6.03 -12.63 17.63
C GLY A 27 5.34 -13.87 18.20
N ASP A 28 4.58 -13.63 19.23
CA ASP A 28 3.71 -14.63 19.89
C ASP A 28 2.24 -14.18 19.85
N SER A 29 1.46 -14.49 20.87
CA SER A 29 0.07 -14.02 21.00
C SER A 29 -0.06 -12.73 21.83
N GLY A 30 1.05 -12.22 22.36
CA GLY A 30 1.13 -10.98 23.14
C GLY A 30 1.30 -9.75 22.26
N ASN A 31 1.27 -8.60 22.90
CA ASN A 31 1.50 -7.32 22.25
C ASN A 31 2.85 -6.77 22.70
N ASP A 32 3.72 -6.53 21.74
CA ASP A 32 5.07 -6.06 21.95
C ASP A 32 5.31 -4.70 21.27
N THR A 33 6.22 -3.90 21.82
CA THR A 33 6.61 -2.63 21.21
C THR A 33 8.14 -2.54 21.14
N VAL A 34 8.64 -2.29 19.95
CA VAL A 34 10.03 -1.93 19.68
C VAL A 34 10.09 -0.44 19.39
N SER A 35 10.58 0.32 20.36
CA SER A 35 10.77 1.78 20.22
C SER A 35 12.19 2.16 19.82
N GLY A 36 13.11 1.21 19.85
CA GLY A 36 14.46 1.36 19.31
C GLY A 36 14.50 1.20 17.79
N VAL A 37 15.66 1.46 17.22
CA VAL A 37 15.89 1.31 15.77
C VAL A 37 16.30 -0.12 15.43
N ILE A 38 15.63 -0.72 14.46
CA ILE A 38 16.08 -1.94 13.82
C ILE A 38 16.86 -1.51 12.57
N SER A 39 18.07 -2.02 12.39
CA SER A 39 19.00 -1.62 11.32
C SER A 39 19.70 -2.83 10.71
N GLY A 40 20.41 -2.63 9.60
CA GLY A 40 21.22 -3.66 8.93
C GLY A 40 20.61 -4.11 7.60
N LEU A 41 21.12 -5.24 7.08
CA LEU A 41 20.77 -5.75 5.74
C LEU A 41 19.92 -7.03 5.80
N GLY A 42 19.58 -7.50 6.99
CA GLY A 42 18.78 -8.71 7.20
C GLY A 42 17.28 -8.41 7.14
N SER A 43 16.50 -9.48 7.08
CA SER A 43 15.04 -9.48 6.97
C SER A 43 14.36 -9.74 8.31
N LEU A 44 13.10 -9.36 8.44
CA LEU A 44 12.29 -9.58 9.62
C LEU A 44 11.00 -10.31 9.26
N VAL A 45 10.62 -11.30 10.07
CA VAL A 45 9.34 -12.00 9.98
C VAL A 45 8.55 -11.74 11.26
N LYS A 46 7.42 -11.06 11.14
CA LYS A 46 6.40 -10.99 12.18
C LYS A 46 5.55 -12.25 12.12
N ALA A 47 5.69 -13.13 13.10
CA ALA A 47 4.89 -14.34 13.29
C ALA A 47 3.94 -14.17 14.49
N GLY A 48 3.15 -15.21 14.79
CA GLY A 48 2.23 -15.20 15.92
C GLY A 48 1.03 -14.26 15.74
N SER A 49 0.02 -14.43 16.58
CA SER A 49 -1.28 -13.75 16.42
C SER A 49 -1.37 -12.39 17.13
N GLY A 50 -0.38 -12.02 17.93
CA GLY A 50 -0.36 -10.75 18.65
C GLY A 50 0.04 -9.55 17.80
N ILE A 51 0.14 -8.39 18.44
CA ILE A 51 0.54 -7.13 17.81
C ILE A 51 2.03 -6.88 18.08
N LEU A 52 2.77 -6.56 17.02
CA LEU A 52 4.12 -6.02 17.15
C LEU A 52 4.11 -4.56 16.66
N THR A 53 4.45 -3.63 17.52
CA THR A 53 4.49 -2.21 17.17
C THR A 53 5.93 -1.76 16.96
N PHE A 54 6.22 -1.14 15.82
CA PHE A 54 7.45 -0.43 15.53
C PHE A 54 7.22 1.07 15.63
N SER A 55 7.74 1.69 16.70
CA SER A 55 7.62 3.14 16.90
C SER A 55 8.93 3.89 16.63
N GLY A 56 10.02 3.19 16.34
CA GLY A 56 11.29 3.76 15.89
C GLY A 56 11.36 3.97 14.39
N ALA A 57 12.28 4.81 13.92
CA ALA A 57 12.62 4.95 12.50
C ALA A 57 13.58 3.81 12.10
N ASN A 58 13.04 2.74 11.56
CA ASN A 58 13.81 1.56 11.22
C ASN A 58 14.53 1.74 9.88
N THR A 59 15.74 1.20 9.80
CA THR A 59 16.64 1.39 8.66
C THR A 59 17.21 0.07 8.11
N TYR A 60 16.65 -1.07 8.51
CA TYR A 60 17.04 -2.34 7.90
C TYR A 60 16.45 -2.42 6.47
N THR A 61 17.20 -3.01 5.55
CA THR A 61 16.88 -2.99 4.12
C THR A 61 16.46 -4.36 3.57
N GLY A 62 16.38 -5.37 4.40
CA GLY A 62 15.80 -6.66 4.03
C GLY A 62 14.28 -6.63 4.15
N ASP A 63 13.62 -7.67 3.66
CA ASP A 63 12.17 -7.76 3.60
C ASP A 63 11.53 -7.79 4.99
N THR A 64 10.33 -7.27 5.08
CA THR A 64 9.43 -7.40 6.22
C THR A 64 8.29 -8.33 5.85
N THR A 65 8.27 -9.53 6.41
CA THR A 65 7.16 -10.49 6.19
C THR A 65 6.22 -10.49 7.39
N ILE A 66 4.95 -10.21 7.16
CA ILE A 66 3.90 -10.34 8.17
C ILE A 66 3.17 -11.66 7.91
N SER A 67 3.57 -12.71 8.62
CA SER A 67 3.00 -14.05 8.45
C SER A 67 1.67 -14.23 9.17
N ALA A 68 1.47 -13.55 10.31
CA ALA A 68 0.25 -13.59 11.09
C ALA A 68 0.17 -12.42 12.09
N GLY A 69 -1.02 -12.17 12.64
CA GLY A 69 -1.28 -11.08 13.58
C GLY A 69 -1.11 -9.72 12.96
N THR A 70 -0.73 -8.73 13.75
CA THR A 70 -0.62 -7.34 13.31
C THR A 70 0.80 -6.82 13.47
N LEU A 71 1.33 -6.18 12.43
CA LEU A 71 2.47 -5.28 12.52
C LEU A 71 1.95 -3.85 12.44
N THR A 72 2.03 -3.10 13.54
CA THR A 72 1.73 -1.66 13.58
C THR A 72 3.01 -0.87 13.39
N VAL A 73 3.05 0.03 12.42
CA VAL A 73 4.17 0.94 12.17
C VAL A 73 3.74 2.37 12.46
N SER A 74 4.10 2.84 13.65
CA SER A 74 3.91 4.23 14.09
C SER A 74 5.19 5.06 13.99
N GLY A 75 6.33 4.41 13.75
CA GLY A 75 7.56 5.00 13.23
C GLY A 75 7.63 4.83 11.71
N THR A 76 8.80 4.48 11.15
CA THR A 76 8.96 4.22 9.71
C THR A 76 9.71 2.92 9.45
N LEU A 77 9.52 2.35 8.27
CA LEU A 77 10.41 1.35 7.67
C LEU A 77 11.42 2.06 6.74
N ALA A 78 12.40 1.33 6.24
CA ALA A 78 13.29 1.88 5.22
C ALA A 78 12.58 1.91 3.85
N ASP A 79 12.84 2.94 3.06
CA ASP A 79 12.26 3.12 1.70
C ASP A 79 12.62 1.96 0.73
N THR A 80 13.59 1.14 1.11
CA THR A 80 14.07 -0.01 0.34
C THR A 80 13.54 -1.36 0.85
N THR A 81 12.62 -1.35 1.81
CA THR A 81 12.05 -2.57 2.39
C THR A 81 10.84 -3.04 1.59
N ASP A 82 10.83 -4.31 1.21
CA ASP A 82 9.63 -4.97 0.68
C ASP A 82 8.75 -5.47 1.84
N VAL A 83 7.45 -5.20 1.79
CA VAL A 83 6.48 -5.69 2.77
C VAL A 83 5.62 -6.78 2.14
N ILE A 84 5.74 -8.00 2.67
CA ILE A 84 4.96 -9.17 2.26
C ILE A 84 3.93 -9.46 3.34
N ASN A 85 2.67 -9.09 3.10
CA ASN A 85 1.63 -9.11 4.12
C ASN A 85 0.65 -10.28 3.96
N SER A 86 0.64 -11.19 4.94
CA SER A 86 -0.39 -12.24 5.09
C SER A 86 -1.22 -12.09 6.37
N GLY A 87 -0.93 -11.08 7.19
CA GLY A 87 -1.65 -10.72 8.41
C GLY A 87 -2.34 -9.37 8.29
N THR A 88 -2.05 -8.48 9.23
CA THR A 88 -2.47 -7.07 9.18
C THR A 88 -1.24 -6.17 9.21
N TYR A 89 -1.12 -5.31 8.20
CA TYR A 89 -0.15 -4.22 8.16
C TYR A 89 -0.87 -2.93 8.51
N ASP A 90 -0.61 -2.41 9.69
CA ASP A 90 -1.26 -1.23 10.27
C ASP A 90 -0.27 -0.05 10.23
N VAL A 91 -0.60 0.96 9.42
CA VAL A 91 0.29 2.10 9.13
C VAL A 91 -0.28 3.35 9.77
N ASP A 92 0.38 3.82 10.82
CA ASP A 92 -0.04 4.97 11.64
C ASP A 92 0.68 6.28 11.29
N THR A 93 1.65 6.23 10.39
CA THR A 93 2.42 7.40 9.98
C THR A 93 2.66 7.39 8.47
N THR A 94 2.86 8.57 7.88
CA THR A 94 3.28 8.67 6.49
C THR A 94 4.62 7.98 6.30
N ASP A 95 4.69 7.04 5.38
CA ASP A 95 5.86 6.20 5.15
C ASP A 95 6.04 5.89 3.66
N THR A 96 7.27 5.56 3.30
CA THR A 96 7.63 5.05 1.97
C THR A 96 8.26 3.68 2.13
N ILE A 97 7.79 2.71 1.37
CA ILE A 97 8.37 1.38 1.28
C ILE A 97 8.65 1.02 -0.19
N GLN A 98 9.56 0.10 -0.44
CA GLN A 98 9.89 -0.30 -1.81
C GLN A 98 8.70 -0.97 -2.50
N SER A 99 8.13 -2.01 -1.89
CA SER A 99 6.95 -2.68 -2.42
C SER A 99 6.00 -3.17 -1.33
N LEU A 100 4.74 -3.39 -1.70
CA LEU A 100 3.72 -4.01 -0.85
C LEU A 100 2.99 -5.10 -1.63
N SER A 101 2.96 -6.31 -1.08
CA SER A 101 2.27 -7.45 -1.69
C SER A 101 1.61 -8.34 -0.64
N GLY A 102 0.73 -9.22 -1.08
CA GLY A 102 0.17 -10.30 -0.26
C GLY A 102 -1.35 -10.25 -0.09
N THR A 103 -1.84 -11.15 0.78
CA THR A 103 -3.27 -11.42 0.97
C THR A 103 -3.85 -10.79 2.25
N GLY A 104 -2.99 -10.23 3.09
CA GLY A 104 -3.37 -9.64 4.37
C GLY A 104 -4.02 -8.27 4.23
N THR A 105 -4.67 -7.81 5.27
CA THR A 105 -5.26 -6.47 5.32
C THR A 105 -4.19 -5.41 5.53
N THR A 106 -4.30 -4.29 4.82
CA THR A 106 -3.51 -3.08 5.10
C THR A 106 -4.44 -2.00 5.64
N GLU A 107 -4.15 -1.47 6.81
CA GLU A 107 -4.93 -0.41 7.45
C GLU A 107 -4.13 0.90 7.43
N LEU A 108 -4.73 1.97 6.90
CA LEU A 108 -4.09 3.28 6.77
C LEU A 108 -4.77 4.27 7.70
N ALA A 109 -4.03 4.78 8.70
CA ALA A 109 -4.56 5.77 9.62
C ALA A 109 -4.96 7.07 8.90
N SER A 110 -5.84 7.84 9.52
CA SER A 110 -6.32 9.09 8.93
C SER A 110 -5.19 10.12 8.78
N GLY A 111 -5.15 10.77 7.61
CA GLY A 111 -4.21 11.85 7.29
C GLY A 111 -2.78 11.41 6.96
N ILE A 112 -2.55 10.10 6.85
CA ILE A 112 -1.25 9.58 6.40
C ILE A 112 -1.29 9.21 4.92
N THR A 113 -0.10 9.08 4.33
CA THR A 113 0.07 8.54 2.98
C THR A 113 1.10 7.41 3.02
N LEU A 114 0.73 6.24 2.53
CA LEU A 114 1.67 5.16 2.24
C LEU A 114 2.11 5.26 0.78
N THR A 115 3.40 5.44 0.55
CA THR A 115 3.99 5.39 -0.80
C THR A 115 4.61 4.01 -1.02
N THR A 116 4.26 3.36 -2.13
CA THR A 116 4.77 2.03 -2.48
C THR A 116 4.89 1.85 -3.99
N GLY A 117 5.72 0.93 -4.41
CA GLY A 117 5.93 0.50 -5.79
C GLY A 117 7.31 0.84 -6.31
N ASP A 118 7.95 -0.15 -6.89
CA ASP A 118 9.27 -0.08 -7.50
C ASP A 118 9.23 -0.29 -9.04
N SER A 119 10.18 -0.98 -9.61
CA SER A 119 10.18 -1.36 -11.03
C SER A 119 9.62 -2.77 -11.30
N GLY A 120 9.33 -3.53 -10.25
CA GLY A 120 8.72 -4.85 -10.29
C GLY A 120 7.19 -4.79 -10.37
N ASP A 121 6.61 -5.95 -10.53
CA ASP A 121 5.16 -6.11 -10.53
C ASP A 121 4.71 -6.72 -9.19
N ASP A 122 3.83 -6.02 -8.50
CA ASP A 122 3.30 -6.40 -7.19
C ASP A 122 1.79 -6.61 -7.20
N ASN A 123 1.31 -7.45 -6.28
CA ASN A 123 -0.13 -7.67 -6.13
C ASN A 123 -0.53 -7.62 -4.65
N ILE A 124 -1.41 -6.66 -4.35
CA ILE A 124 -2.13 -6.59 -3.08
C ILE A 124 -3.49 -7.23 -3.31
N SER A 125 -3.61 -8.49 -2.89
CA SER A 125 -4.88 -9.23 -2.97
C SER A 125 -5.69 -9.19 -1.68
N GLY A 126 -5.13 -8.60 -0.62
CA GLY A 126 -5.85 -8.24 0.60
C GLY A 126 -6.54 -6.88 0.50
N ILE A 127 -7.42 -6.60 1.44
CA ILE A 127 -8.15 -5.33 1.49
C ILE A 127 -7.24 -4.22 2.03
N ILE A 128 -7.24 -3.08 1.36
CA ILE A 128 -6.72 -1.83 1.91
C ILE A 128 -7.90 -1.06 2.52
N SER A 129 -7.77 -0.63 3.77
CA SER A 129 -8.82 0.02 4.56
C SER A 129 -8.31 1.25 5.30
N GLY A 130 -9.20 1.97 5.97
CA GLY A 130 -8.86 3.15 6.77
C GLY A 130 -9.12 4.47 6.05
N ALA A 131 -8.61 5.57 6.60
CA ALA A 131 -8.86 6.92 6.08
C ALA A 131 -7.59 7.62 5.55
N GLY A 132 -6.49 6.88 5.41
CA GLY A 132 -5.26 7.35 4.79
C GLY A 132 -5.27 7.20 3.27
N SER A 133 -4.26 7.76 2.63
CA SER A 133 -4.05 7.79 1.19
C SER A 133 -2.97 6.80 0.77
N ILE A 134 -2.98 6.42 -0.51
CA ILE A 134 -1.93 5.59 -1.08
C ILE A 134 -1.32 6.28 -2.32
N THR A 135 0.01 6.18 -2.44
CA THR A 135 0.73 6.63 -3.64
C THR A 135 1.42 5.44 -4.29
N LYS A 136 1.03 5.12 -5.53
CA LYS A 136 1.77 4.21 -6.40
C LYS A 136 2.93 4.97 -7.03
N ALA A 137 4.15 4.61 -6.65
CA ALA A 137 5.40 5.12 -7.23
C ALA A 137 6.06 4.05 -8.14
N GLY A 138 7.25 4.35 -8.65
CA GLY A 138 8.01 3.41 -9.47
C GLY A 138 7.39 3.08 -10.82
N SER A 139 8.15 2.39 -11.69
CA SER A 139 7.77 2.14 -13.09
C SER A 139 7.04 0.81 -13.32
N GLY A 140 7.01 -0.08 -12.34
CA GLY A 140 6.33 -1.38 -12.42
C GLY A 140 4.81 -1.30 -12.30
N THR A 141 4.17 -2.46 -12.27
CA THR A 141 2.73 -2.60 -12.10
C THR A 141 2.40 -2.91 -10.63
N LEU A 142 1.47 -2.17 -10.05
CA LEU A 142 0.85 -2.54 -8.78
C LEU A 142 -0.61 -2.93 -9.04
N THR A 143 -0.99 -4.14 -8.64
CA THR A 143 -2.35 -4.65 -8.81
C THR A 143 -3.11 -4.63 -7.50
N PHE A 144 -4.30 -4.03 -7.49
CA PHE A 144 -5.27 -4.14 -6.39
C PHE A 144 -6.35 -5.13 -6.79
N SER A 145 -6.31 -6.34 -6.20
CA SER A 145 -7.25 -7.41 -6.57
C SER A 145 -8.48 -7.47 -5.66
N ALA A 146 -8.45 -6.81 -4.51
CA ALA A 146 -9.57 -6.79 -3.56
C ALA A 146 -10.50 -5.59 -3.76
N ASN A 147 -11.66 -5.64 -3.13
CA ASN A 147 -12.55 -4.48 -2.97
C ASN A 147 -12.03 -3.63 -1.81
N ASN A 148 -11.33 -2.55 -2.13
CA ASN A 148 -10.68 -1.70 -1.15
C ASN A 148 -11.67 -0.70 -0.56
N THR A 149 -11.48 -0.33 0.70
CA THR A 149 -12.41 0.50 1.46
C THR A 149 -11.74 1.73 2.10
N TYR A 150 -10.45 1.97 1.81
CA TYR A 150 -9.80 3.20 2.28
C TYR A 150 -10.42 4.43 1.59
N THR A 151 -10.50 5.53 2.32
CA THR A 151 -11.25 6.71 1.87
C THR A 151 -10.37 7.92 1.52
N GLY A 152 -9.05 7.77 1.65
CA GLY A 152 -8.11 8.79 1.18
C GLY A 152 -7.82 8.65 -0.32
N ASP A 153 -7.01 9.56 -0.84
CA ASP A 153 -6.71 9.63 -2.27
C ASP A 153 -5.82 8.49 -2.74
N THR A 154 -5.98 8.14 -4.01
CA THR A 154 -5.09 7.25 -4.75
C THR A 154 -4.28 8.08 -5.74
N THR A 155 -2.99 8.24 -5.50
CA THR A 155 -2.08 8.93 -6.44
C THR A 155 -1.27 7.91 -7.23
N ILE A 156 -1.34 7.98 -8.56
CA ILE A 156 -0.49 7.20 -9.46
C ILE A 156 0.59 8.14 -9.99
N SER A 157 1.78 8.10 -9.37
CA SER A 157 2.89 8.99 -9.73
C SER A 157 3.66 8.49 -10.95
N ALA A 158 3.78 7.16 -11.11
CA ALA A 158 4.46 6.52 -12.24
C ALA A 158 4.02 5.06 -12.39
N GLY A 159 4.38 4.42 -13.51
CA GLY A 159 4.06 3.03 -13.81
C GLY A 159 2.56 2.79 -13.98
N THR A 160 2.11 1.60 -13.65
CA THR A 160 0.71 1.20 -13.80
C THR A 160 0.10 0.82 -12.45
N LEU A 161 -1.09 1.34 -12.15
CA LEU A 161 -1.98 0.79 -11.15
C LEU A 161 -3.10 0.04 -11.86
N THR A 162 -3.14 -1.27 -11.69
CA THR A 162 -4.24 -2.11 -12.19
C THR A 162 -5.24 -2.36 -11.05
N VAL A 163 -6.50 -2.03 -11.24
CA VAL A 163 -7.57 -2.29 -10.27
C VAL A 163 -8.52 -3.34 -10.86
N SER A 164 -8.34 -4.59 -10.42
CA SER A 164 -9.20 -5.71 -10.77
C SER A 164 -10.27 -6.02 -9.71
N GLY A 165 -10.13 -5.42 -8.51
CA GLY A 165 -11.19 -5.25 -7.53
C GLY A 165 -11.88 -3.90 -7.69
N THR A 166 -12.14 -3.19 -6.57
CA THR A 166 -12.70 -1.83 -6.57
C THR A 166 -11.93 -0.91 -5.62
N LEU A 167 -12.03 0.39 -5.84
CA LEU A 167 -11.71 1.43 -4.87
C LEU A 167 -12.98 1.84 -4.10
N ALA A 168 -12.86 2.62 -3.04
CA ALA A 168 -14.03 3.18 -2.38
C ALA A 168 -14.64 4.31 -3.24
N ASP A 169 -15.97 4.42 -3.25
CA ASP A 169 -16.70 5.46 -4.01
C ASP A 169 -16.31 6.90 -3.62
N THR A 170 -15.63 7.06 -2.49
CA THR A 170 -15.15 8.34 -1.95
C THR A 170 -13.69 8.65 -2.27
N THR A 171 -13.01 7.79 -3.03
CA THR A 171 -11.60 7.94 -3.34
C THR A 171 -11.40 8.85 -4.56
N ASP A 172 -10.54 9.86 -4.44
CA ASP A 172 -10.06 10.63 -5.58
C ASP A 172 -8.87 9.92 -6.23
N VAL A 173 -8.87 9.79 -7.55
CA VAL A 173 -7.74 9.22 -8.31
C VAL A 173 -7.01 10.33 -9.05
N ILE A 174 -5.74 10.53 -8.67
CA ILE A 174 -4.82 11.51 -9.28
C ILE A 174 -3.80 10.76 -10.10
N ASN A 175 -3.95 10.74 -11.42
CA ASN A 175 -3.18 9.87 -12.31
C ASN A 175 -2.14 10.63 -13.14
N SER A 176 -0.85 10.32 -12.92
CA SER A 176 0.27 10.75 -13.77
C SER A 176 0.97 9.58 -14.48
N GLY A 177 0.57 8.34 -14.18
CA GLY A 177 1.06 7.11 -14.82
C GLY A 177 0.00 6.48 -15.73
N THR A 178 -0.30 5.21 -15.48
CA THR A 178 -1.41 4.48 -16.13
C THR A 178 -2.38 3.97 -15.06
N TYR A 179 -3.64 4.32 -15.19
CA TYR A 179 -4.73 3.77 -14.40
C TYR A 179 -5.46 2.73 -15.25
N ASP A 180 -5.26 1.47 -14.94
CA ASP A 180 -5.82 0.32 -15.63
C ASP A 180 -6.98 -0.27 -14.81
N VAL A 181 -8.19 -0.21 -15.37
CA VAL A 181 -9.43 -0.57 -14.68
C VAL A 181 -10.02 -1.83 -15.30
N ASP A 182 -9.95 -2.93 -14.56
CA ASP A 182 -10.38 -4.26 -15.00
C ASP A 182 -11.76 -4.67 -14.44
N ALA A 183 -12.33 -3.89 -13.53
CA ALA A 183 -13.65 -4.14 -12.96
C ALA A 183 -14.54 -2.91 -13.05
N THR A 184 -15.86 -3.11 -13.08
CA THR A 184 -16.81 -1.99 -12.94
C THR A 184 -16.65 -1.36 -11.56
N ASP A 185 -16.42 -0.04 -11.53
CA ASP A 185 -16.10 0.68 -10.33
C ASP A 185 -16.71 2.09 -10.31
N THR A 186 -16.85 2.65 -9.12
CA THR A 186 -17.23 4.04 -8.89
C THR A 186 -16.19 4.70 -8.02
N ILE A 187 -15.67 5.84 -8.45
CA ILE A 187 -14.72 6.66 -7.69
C ILE A 187 -15.27 8.10 -7.59
N GLN A 188 -14.80 8.85 -6.57
CA GLN A 188 -15.28 10.22 -6.36
C GLN A 188 -14.86 11.15 -7.50
N SER A 189 -13.57 11.18 -7.83
CA SER A 189 -13.05 11.98 -8.93
C SER A 189 -11.89 11.30 -9.67
N LEU A 190 -11.65 11.73 -10.91
CA LEU A 190 -10.52 11.29 -11.73
C LEU A 190 -9.86 12.52 -12.37
N SER A 191 -8.58 12.69 -12.11
CA SER A 191 -7.80 13.80 -12.65
C SER A 191 -6.37 13.39 -13.02
N GLY A 192 -5.69 14.24 -13.78
CA GLY A 192 -4.27 14.08 -14.10
C GLY A 192 -3.97 13.92 -15.59
N SER A 193 -2.68 13.68 -15.90
CA SER A 193 -2.18 13.61 -17.26
C SER A 193 -1.84 12.19 -17.73
N GLY A 194 -2.02 11.21 -16.86
CA GLY A 194 -1.72 9.80 -17.16
C GLY A 194 -2.78 9.13 -18.03
N GLY A 195 -2.41 8.01 -18.65
CA GLY A 195 -3.33 7.20 -19.43
C GLY A 195 -4.37 6.50 -18.55
N VAL A 196 -5.56 6.29 -19.09
CA VAL A 196 -6.61 5.47 -18.46
C VAL A 196 -6.99 4.35 -19.43
N GLU A 197 -6.91 3.11 -18.97
CA GLU A 197 -7.29 1.95 -19.75
C GLU A 197 -8.53 1.29 -19.13
N LEU A 198 -9.58 1.09 -19.92
CA LEU A 198 -10.85 0.52 -19.45
C LEU A 198 -11.07 -0.84 -20.14
N ALA A 199 -11.05 -1.91 -19.36
CA ALA A 199 -11.24 -3.26 -19.88
C ALA A 199 -12.61 -3.43 -20.54
N SER A 200 -12.74 -4.41 -21.41
CA SER A 200 -13.99 -4.67 -22.15
C SER A 200 -15.13 -5.06 -21.21
N GLY A 201 -16.28 -4.43 -21.36
CA GLY A 201 -17.51 -4.75 -20.63
C GLY A 201 -17.61 -4.13 -19.23
N ILE A 202 -16.62 -3.34 -18.80
CA ILE A 202 -16.70 -2.63 -17.53
C ILE A 202 -17.19 -1.19 -17.71
N THR A 203 -17.61 -0.58 -16.62
CA THR A 203 -17.93 0.85 -16.55
C THR A 203 -17.21 1.49 -15.38
N LEU A 204 -16.39 2.50 -15.65
CA LEU A 204 -15.86 3.39 -14.62
C LEU A 204 -16.79 4.58 -14.48
N THR A 205 -17.35 4.78 -13.28
CA THR A 205 -18.15 5.97 -12.95
C THR A 205 -17.29 6.92 -12.12
N THR A 206 -17.24 8.19 -12.52
CA THR A 206 -16.49 9.23 -11.81
C THR A 206 -17.20 10.58 -11.85
N GLY A 207 -16.93 11.40 -10.88
CA GLY A 207 -17.36 12.80 -10.81
C GLY A 207 -18.20 13.11 -9.58
N ASP A 208 -17.81 14.21 -8.96
CA ASP A 208 -18.44 14.81 -7.79
C ASP A 208 -19.07 16.20 -8.13
N SER A 209 -18.98 17.15 -7.21
CA SER A 209 -19.38 18.55 -7.43
C SER A 209 -18.21 19.44 -7.88
N GLY A 210 -16.99 18.92 -7.86
CA GLY A 210 -15.76 19.59 -8.28
C GLY A 210 -15.57 19.61 -9.80
N ASN A 211 -14.53 20.29 -10.24
CA ASN A 211 -14.15 20.31 -11.64
C ASN A 211 -12.81 19.58 -11.81
N ASP A 212 -12.83 18.53 -12.60
CA ASP A 212 -11.69 17.67 -12.84
C ASP A 212 -11.21 17.76 -14.29
N THR A 213 -9.93 17.47 -14.50
CA THR A 213 -9.33 17.42 -15.83
C THR A 213 -8.51 16.15 -15.97
N VAL A 214 -8.85 15.35 -16.96
CA VAL A 214 -8.06 14.23 -17.44
C VAL A 214 -7.47 14.63 -18.78
N SER A 215 -6.19 14.99 -18.80
CA SER A 215 -5.50 15.40 -20.04
C SER A 215 -4.77 14.24 -20.72
N GLY A 216 -4.73 13.07 -20.09
CA GLY A 216 -4.20 11.85 -20.67
C GLY A 216 -5.18 11.15 -21.62
N ILE A 217 -4.70 10.10 -22.27
CA ILE A 217 -5.53 9.33 -23.21
C ILE A 217 -6.38 8.33 -22.41
N ILE A 218 -7.69 8.33 -22.66
CA ILE A 218 -8.60 7.29 -22.19
C ILE A 218 -8.77 6.29 -23.34
N SER A 219 -8.50 5.01 -23.09
CA SER A 219 -8.45 3.93 -24.07
C SER A 219 -9.19 2.68 -23.58
N GLY A 220 -9.26 1.66 -24.41
CA GLY A 220 -9.89 0.38 -24.10
C GLY A 220 -11.30 0.26 -24.66
N ALA A 221 -11.99 -0.82 -24.29
CA ALA A 221 -13.34 -1.14 -24.79
C ALA A 221 -14.44 -1.02 -23.71
N GLY A 222 -14.09 -0.53 -22.53
CA GLY A 222 -15.01 -0.22 -21.44
C GLY A 222 -15.70 1.12 -21.62
N ALA A 223 -16.57 1.46 -20.70
CA ALA A 223 -17.32 2.70 -20.69
C ALA A 223 -16.86 3.64 -19.55
N LEU A 224 -16.87 4.94 -19.83
CA LEU A 224 -16.73 5.98 -18.81
C LEU A 224 -18.07 6.67 -18.59
N THR A 225 -18.48 6.78 -17.34
CA THR A 225 -19.70 7.52 -16.96
C THR A 225 -19.31 8.72 -16.10
N LYS A 226 -19.66 9.93 -16.55
CA LYS A 226 -19.55 11.13 -15.73
C LYS A 226 -20.80 11.25 -14.84
N ALA A 227 -20.62 11.23 -13.52
CA ALA A 227 -21.63 11.47 -12.50
C ALA A 227 -21.44 12.86 -11.85
N GLY A 228 -22.28 13.19 -10.84
CA GLY A 228 -22.16 14.44 -10.09
C GLY A 228 -22.44 15.71 -10.91
N SER A 229 -22.40 16.87 -10.26
CA SER A 229 -22.76 18.17 -10.84
C SER A 229 -21.58 18.99 -11.35
N GLY A 230 -20.36 18.62 -11.01
CA GLY A 230 -19.13 19.29 -11.47
C GLY A 230 -18.83 19.04 -12.95
N THR A 231 -17.73 19.57 -13.43
CA THR A 231 -17.25 19.41 -14.81
C THR A 231 -16.12 18.40 -14.89
N LEU A 232 -16.20 17.43 -15.81
CA LEU A 232 -15.07 16.62 -16.21
C LEU A 232 -14.60 17.10 -17.59
N THR A 233 -13.37 17.56 -17.68
CA THR A 233 -12.72 17.94 -18.94
C THR A 233 -11.82 16.79 -19.41
N LEU A 234 -11.95 16.43 -20.69
CA LEU A 234 -11.16 15.36 -21.35
C LEU A 234 -10.35 15.96 -22.48
#